data_958e1116272d409ae33bf3d80c85d874
#
_entry.id   958e1116272d409ae33bf3d80c85d874
#
_cell.length_a   1.000
_cell.length_b   1.000
_cell.length_c   1.000
_cell.angle_alpha   90.00
_cell.angle_beta   90.00
_cell.angle_gamma   90.00
#
_symmetry.space_group_name_H-M   'P 1'
#
loop_
_entity.id
_entity.type
_entity.pdbx_description
1 polymer ?
#
loop_
_entity_poly.entity_id
_entity_poly.type
_entity_poly.pdbx_seq_one_letter_code
_entity_poly.pdbx_strand_id
1 'polypeptide(L)'
;MNKKGKWAAFKASCRVYLSEKTTMSLYHTRAEGDDMFYQFLQDDIDFVEETFDVIEEKCGTSAKVMIYLLCVEGTPQVKVAEQYGITRRALQVALYKWIDEVFEDDK
;
A
#
# COMPACT_ATOMS: atom_id res chain seq x y z
N MET A 1 -17.05 6.27 1.25
CA MET A 1 -16.14 6.23 0.08
C MET A 1 -16.30 4.91 -0.65
N ASN A 2 -16.33 4.93 -1.96
CA ASN A 2 -16.50 3.70 -2.72
C ASN A 2 -15.16 2.97 -2.89
N LYS A 3 -15.24 1.74 -3.42
CA LYS A 3 -14.08 0.89 -3.63
C LYS A 3 -12.96 1.59 -4.40
N LYS A 4 -13.32 2.27 -5.47
CA LYS A 4 -12.35 2.97 -6.32
C LYS A 4 -11.64 4.09 -5.57
N GLY A 5 -12.39 4.83 -4.74
CA GLY A 5 -11.82 5.87 -3.91
C GLY A 5 -10.92 5.33 -2.82
N LYS A 6 -11.32 4.21 -2.20
CA LYS A 6 -10.49 3.56 -1.18
C LYS A 6 -9.17 3.08 -1.77
N TRP A 7 -9.22 2.46 -2.95
CA TRP A 7 -8.01 2.01 -3.63
C TRP A 7 -7.11 3.19 -4.00
N ALA A 8 -7.69 4.29 -4.50
CA ALA A 8 -6.91 5.48 -4.84
C ALA A 8 -6.25 6.09 -3.61
N ALA A 9 -6.96 6.14 -2.49
CA ALA A 9 -6.41 6.67 -1.23
C ALA A 9 -5.24 5.80 -0.75
N PHE A 10 -5.40 4.49 -0.82
CA PHE A 10 -4.34 3.56 -0.44
C PHE A 10 -3.09 3.75 -1.32
N LYS A 11 -3.28 3.84 -2.64
CA LYS A 11 -2.16 4.05 -3.55
C LYS A 11 -1.43 5.38 -3.26
N ALA A 12 -2.18 6.43 -2.94
CA ALA A 12 -1.59 7.71 -2.62
C ALA A 12 -0.72 7.62 -1.36
N SER A 13 -1.20 6.94 -0.33
CA SER A 13 -0.43 6.73 0.89
C SER A 13 0.79 5.84 0.65
N CYS A 14 0.69 4.86 -0.22
CA CYS A 14 1.83 4.01 -0.57
C CYS A 14 2.96 4.80 -1.21
N ARG A 15 2.62 5.80 -2.03
CA ARG A 15 3.63 6.59 -2.74
C ARG A 15 4.56 7.34 -1.80
N VAL A 16 4.06 7.73 -0.64
CA VAL A 16 4.85 8.49 0.33
C VAL A 16 5.30 7.66 1.53
N TYR A 17 4.94 6.38 1.55
CA TYR A 17 5.17 5.51 2.70
C TYR A 17 6.65 5.46 3.11
N LEU A 18 7.55 5.20 2.16
CA LEU A 18 8.98 5.07 2.49
C LEU A 18 9.56 6.40 2.96
N SER A 19 9.18 7.51 2.34
CA SER A 19 9.67 8.82 2.76
C SER A 19 9.09 9.20 4.13
N GLU A 20 7.86 8.83 4.41
CA GLU A 20 7.28 9.08 5.73
C GLU A 20 7.97 8.27 6.82
N LYS A 21 8.33 7.03 6.53
CA LYS A 21 9.09 6.22 7.49
C LYS A 21 10.46 6.83 7.77
N THR A 22 11.12 7.34 6.74
CA THR A 22 12.39 8.03 6.91
C THR A 22 12.22 9.28 7.76
N THR A 23 11.19 10.07 7.47
CA THR A 23 10.89 11.28 8.21
C THR A 23 10.61 10.96 9.68
N MET A 24 9.85 9.90 9.94
CA MET A 24 9.54 9.46 11.29
C MET A 24 10.81 9.09 12.06
N SER A 25 11.72 8.40 11.40
CA SER A 25 12.97 8.01 12.02
C SER A 25 13.78 9.23 12.46
N LEU A 26 13.86 10.25 11.61
CA LEU A 26 14.56 11.48 11.96
C LEU A 26 13.84 12.26 13.04
N TYR A 27 12.53 12.32 12.95
CA TYR A 27 11.70 13.01 13.92
C TYR A 27 11.83 12.38 15.30
N HIS A 28 11.88 11.06 15.31
CA HIS A 28 11.98 10.30 16.53
C HIS A 28 13.27 10.58 17.28
N THR A 29 14.35 10.90 16.61
CA THR A 29 15.61 11.20 17.24
C THR A 29 15.71 12.66 17.71
N ARG A 30 14.87 13.55 17.16
CA ARG A 30 14.98 14.91 17.53
C ARG A 30 13.88 15.39 18.36
N ALA A 31 12.82 14.70 18.39
CA ALA A 31 11.66 15.24 18.73
C ALA A 31 11.33 15.17 20.01
N GLU A 32 10.98 16.05 20.47
CA GLU A 32 10.36 16.23 21.48
C GLU A 32 9.03 16.52 21.21
N GLY A 33 8.42 15.89 20.66
CA GLY A 33 7.20 15.99 20.72
C GLY A 33 6.21 16.66 20.26
N ASP A 34 5.97 16.90 19.29
CA ASP A 34 4.85 17.37 18.96
C ASP A 34 4.35 16.73 17.97
N ASP A 35 3.61 16.41 17.87
CA ASP A 35 2.85 16.04 18.05
C ASP A 35 1.78 15.85 17.11
N MET A 36 1.18 16.74 16.49
CA MET A 36 0.19 16.58 15.47
C MET A 36 0.80 16.07 14.16
N PHE A 37 1.96 16.58 13.80
CA PHE A 37 2.62 16.13 12.59
C PHE A 37 3.13 14.70 12.76
N TYR A 38 3.72 14.40 13.91
CA TYR A 38 4.18 13.06 14.22
C TYR A 38 3.01 12.08 14.18
N GLN A 39 1.88 12.45 14.78
CA GLN A 39 0.70 11.59 14.79
C GLN A 39 0.13 11.39 13.39
N PHE A 40 0.15 12.45 12.59
CA PHE A 40 -0.31 12.34 11.19
C PHE A 40 0.54 11.33 10.42
N LEU A 41 1.87 11.41 10.57
CA LEU A 41 2.76 10.47 9.89
C LEU A 41 2.52 9.04 10.38
N GLN A 42 2.37 8.87 11.68
CA GLN A 42 2.15 7.55 12.27
C GLN A 42 0.83 6.94 11.77
N ASP A 43 -0.22 7.74 11.73
CA ASP A 43 -1.52 7.26 11.28
C ASP A 43 -1.48 6.84 9.81
N ASP A 44 -0.78 7.59 8.98
CA ASP A 44 -0.67 7.27 7.57
C ASP A 44 0.17 6.00 7.34
N ILE A 45 1.25 5.86 8.09
CA ILE A 45 2.08 4.66 8.04
C ILE A 45 1.27 3.44 8.49
N ASP A 46 0.55 3.58 9.60
CA ASP A 46 -0.28 2.50 10.14
C ASP A 46 -1.35 2.08 9.15
N PHE A 47 -1.97 3.04 8.47
CA PHE A 47 -2.98 2.75 7.46
C PHE A 47 -2.41 1.86 6.36
N VAL A 48 -1.22 2.17 5.86
CA VAL A 48 -0.58 1.38 4.82
C VAL A 48 -0.24 -0.02 5.34
N GLU A 49 0.37 -0.10 6.52
CA GLU A 49 0.81 -1.39 7.07
C GLU A 49 -0.37 -2.29 7.41
N GLU A 50 -1.40 -1.74 8.01
CA GLU A 50 -2.60 -2.51 8.34
C GLU A 50 -3.32 -2.98 7.08
N THR A 51 -3.34 -2.16 6.05
CA THR A 51 -3.97 -2.56 4.78
C THR A 51 -3.18 -3.71 4.14
N PHE A 52 -1.85 -3.67 4.19
CA PHE A 52 -1.05 -4.78 3.68
C PHE A 52 -1.29 -6.07 4.48
N ASP A 53 -1.51 -5.96 5.79
CA ASP A 53 -1.83 -7.13 6.60
C ASP A 53 -3.17 -7.73 6.15
N VAL A 54 -4.16 -6.91 5.86
CA VAL A 54 -5.44 -7.38 5.34
C VAL A 54 -5.29 -8.02 3.97
N ILE A 55 -4.47 -7.42 3.11
CA ILE A 55 -4.19 -7.99 1.78
C ILE A 55 -3.59 -9.39 1.92
N GLU A 56 -2.60 -9.53 2.79
CA GLU A 56 -1.96 -10.83 3.01
C GLU A 56 -2.95 -11.85 3.56
N GLU A 57 -3.76 -11.43 4.50
CA GLU A 57 -4.75 -12.32 5.12
C GLU A 57 -5.80 -12.80 4.13
N LYS A 58 -6.31 -11.91 3.31
CA LYS A 58 -7.39 -12.24 2.37
C LYS A 58 -6.93 -12.80 1.04
N CYS A 59 -5.78 -12.37 0.57
CA CYS A 59 -5.32 -12.67 -0.79
C CYS A 59 -4.01 -13.42 -0.86
N GLY A 60 -3.28 -13.50 0.25
CA GLY A 60 -2.02 -14.26 0.32
C GLY A 60 -0.78 -13.40 0.19
N THR A 61 0.35 -14.03 0.49
CA THR A 61 1.65 -13.34 0.50
C THR A 61 2.06 -12.84 -0.88
N SER A 62 1.76 -13.59 -1.93
CA SER A 62 2.10 -13.16 -3.30
C SER A 62 1.39 -11.86 -3.66
N ALA A 63 0.11 -11.75 -3.29
CA ALA A 63 -0.66 -10.52 -3.53
C ALA A 63 -0.03 -9.35 -2.80
N LYS A 64 0.34 -9.55 -1.53
CA LYS A 64 0.99 -8.51 -0.74
C LYS A 64 2.28 -8.03 -1.40
N VAL A 65 3.14 -8.95 -1.81
CA VAL A 65 4.43 -8.60 -2.43
C VAL A 65 4.23 -7.87 -3.75
N MET A 66 3.32 -8.35 -4.60
CA MET A 66 3.07 -7.71 -5.89
C MET A 66 2.52 -6.30 -5.72
N ILE A 67 1.56 -6.11 -4.82
CA ILE A 67 0.98 -4.80 -4.56
C ILE A 67 2.02 -3.86 -3.95
N TYR A 68 2.88 -4.37 -3.07
CA TYR A 68 3.98 -3.58 -2.51
C TYR A 68 4.91 -3.09 -3.62
N LEU A 69 5.32 -3.98 -4.51
CA LEU A 69 6.20 -3.62 -5.63
C LEU A 69 5.55 -2.55 -6.52
N LEU A 70 4.26 -2.70 -6.80
CA LEU A 70 3.56 -1.79 -7.68
C LEU A 70 3.31 -0.43 -7.03
N CYS A 71 2.89 -0.43 -5.78
CA CYS A 71 2.36 0.78 -5.13
C CYS A 71 3.39 1.50 -4.27
N VAL A 72 4.25 0.78 -3.56
CA VAL A 72 5.26 1.39 -2.70
C VAL A 72 6.54 1.65 -3.46
N GLU A 73 7.04 0.66 -4.19
CA GLU A 73 8.28 0.80 -4.93
C GLU A 73 8.10 1.37 -6.33
N GLY A 74 6.88 1.44 -6.81
CA GLY A 74 6.59 2.01 -8.12
C GLY A 74 7.11 1.19 -9.29
N THR A 75 7.27 -0.12 -9.10
CA THR A 75 7.75 -1.01 -10.16
C THR A 75 6.68 -1.13 -11.26
N PRO A 76 7.05 -0.99 -12.52
CA PRO A 76 6.08 -1.13 -13.60
C PRO A 76 5.44 -2.51 -13.64
N GLN A 77 4.19 -2.55 -14.05
CA GLN A 77 3.43 -3.82 -14.12
C GLN A 77 4.15 -4.87 -14.97
N VAL A 78 4.73 -4.46 -16.08
CA VAL A 78 5.45 -5.39 -16.97
C VAL A 78 6.57 -6.10 -16.21
N LYS A 79 7.31 -5.35 -15.40
CA LYS A 79 8.42 -5.93 -14.64
C LYS A 79 7.96 -6.86 -13.54
N VAL A 80 6.88 -6.50 -12.85
CA VAL A 80 6.33 -7.37 -11.82
C VAL A 80 5.84 -8.67 -12.45
N ALA A 81 5.13 -8.57 -13.58
CA ALA A 81 4.64 -9.74 -14.28
C ALA A 81 5.80 -10.66 -14.69
N GLU A 82 6.88 -10.09 -15.21
CA GLU A 82 8.06 -10.86 -15.59
C GLU A 82 8.65 -11.62 -14.41
N GLN A 83 8.75 -10.96 -13.25
CA GLN A 83 9.31 -11.58 -12.06
C GLN A 83 8.52 -12.81 -11.60
N TYR A 84 7.23 -12.81 -11.88
CA TYR A 84 6.36 -13.92 -11.47
C TYR A 84 6.02 -14.87 -12.62
N GLY A 85 6.60 -14.64 -13.79
CA GLY A 85 6.38 -15.53 -14.93
C GLY A 85 4.97 -15.52 -15.46
N ILE A 86 4.29 -14.37 -15.38
CA ILE A 86 2.92 -14.21 -15.85
C ILE A 86 2.84 -13.06 -16.85
N THR A 87 1.74 -12.97 -17.58
CA THR A 87 1.53 -11.86 -18.50
C THR A 87 1.05 -10.65 -17.71
N ARG A 88 1.24 -9.46 -18.29
CA ARG A 88 0.72 -8.23 -17.71
C ARG A 88 -0.79 -8.31 -17.53
N ARG A 89 -1.48 -8.91 -18.51
CA ARG A 89 -2.94 -9.06 -18.44
C ARG A 89 -3.36 -9.94 -17.26
N ALA A 90 -2.64 -11.04 -17.04
CA ALA A 90 -2.92 -11.92 -15.90
C ALA A 90 -2.72 -11.18 -14.59
N LEU A 91 -1.67 -10.35 -14.50
CA LEU A 91 -1.43 -9.52 -13.33
C LEU A 91 -2.59 -8.55 -13.11
N GLN A 92 -3.07 -7.90 -14.18
CA GLN A 92 -4.18 -6.96 -14.06
C GLN A 92 -5.45 -7.63 -13.57
N VAL A 93 -5.75 -8.82 -14.10
CA VAL A 93 -6.92 -9.58 -13.67
C VAL A 93 -6.82 -9.94 -12.19
N ALA A 94 -5.65 -10.42 -11.78
CA ALA A 94 -5.44 -10.76 -10.38
C ALA A 94 -5.56 -9.52 -9.49
N LEU A 95 -5.01 -8.40 -9.93
CA LEU A 95 -5.06 -7.16 -9.17
C LEU A 95 -6.50 -6.69 -8.95
N TYR A 96 -7.33 -6.71 -9.99
CA TYR A 96 -8.73 -6.34 -9.84
C TYR A 96 -9.45 -7.24 -8.85
N LYS A 97 -9.16 -8.53 -8.89
CA LYS A 97 -9.77 -9.48 -7.96
C LYS A 97 -9.37 -9.17 -6.51
N TRP A 98 -8.08 -8.89 -6.28
CA TRP A 98 -7.60 -8.55 -4.94
C TRP A 98 -8.21 -7.25 -4.44
N ILE A 99 -8.31 -6.24 -5.30
CA ILE A 99 -8.93 -4.96 -4.95
C ILE A 99 -10.38 -5.19 -4.53
N ASP A 100 -11.10 -6.02 -5.27
CA ASP A 100 -12.49 -6.34 -4.94
C ASP A 100 -12.63 -7.03 -3.59
N GLU A 101 -11.67 -7.87 -3.22
CA GLU A 101 -11.73 -8.58 -1.95
C GLU A 101 -11.36 -7.71 -0.75
N VAL A 102 -10.44 -6.78 -0.94
CA VAL A 102 -9.91 -5.98 0.16
C VAL A 102 -10.66 -4.67 0.36
N PHE A 103 -11.00 -4.00 -0.73
CA PHE A 103 -11.63 -2.68 -0.68
C PHE A 103 -13.10 -2.80 -1.09
N GLU A 104 -13.99 -2.65 -0.11
CA GLU A 104 -15.42 -2.76 -0.37
C GLU A 104 -16.07 -1.39 -0.39
N ASP A 105 -17.15 -1.27 -1.18
CA ASP A 105 -17.91 -0.03 -1.18
C ASP A 105 -18.60 0.14 0.15
N ASP A 106 -18.67 1.37 0.62
CA ASP A 106 -19.46 1.69 1.81
C ASP A 106 -20.94 1.60 1.44
N LYS A 107 -21.71 1.07 2.34
CA LYS A 107 -23.15 0.94 2.12
C LYS A 107 -23.90 2.18 2.55
#